data_28e7d0f4f2637bf8da4259960e98fe0e
#
_entry.id   28e7d0f4f2637bf8da4259960e98fe0e
#
_cell.length_a   1.000
_cell.length_b   1.000
_cell.length_c   1.000
_cell.angle_alpha   90.00
_cell.angle_beta   90.00
_cell.angle_gamma   90.00
#
_symmetry.space_group_name_H-M   'P 1'
#
loop_
_entity.id
_entity.type
_entity.pdbx_description
1 polymer ?
#
loop_
_entity_poly.entity_id
_entity_poly.type
_entity_poly.pdbx_seq_one_letter_code
_entity_poly.pdbx_strand_id
1 'polypeptide(L)'
;MTIYTSQFLKPRMVDIQRFSNTRTRLVLEPLERGFGHTLGSAMRRVLLSSMEGSAVVEAQIDGVVHEYSAIDGVQEDVLDILLNMKGLAIKLHDLNEVVLTLSKSGVGPVTAGDIQLPHNVEIVNPDHVIANLTGGSLSITFKVAKGRGYSPSNTRQTAEDEDRSIGQLYLDASFSPVNMVTYAVESARVENRTDLDKLIIDVDTDGTLDAEDAIKFASTILSDQLSSFVDFTVIEEKKEEPEVAQIAPELLQAIDELDLTVRSANCLKAENIYYVGDLIQRSEMELLKTPNLGKKSLTEIKDVLASKGLSLGMHLDNWPPTSLEQK
;
A
#
# COMPACT_ATOMS: atom_id res chain seq x y z
N MET A 1 -6.65 -24.81 27.74
CA MET A 1 -7.43 -24.89 26.47
C MET A 1 -6.76 -25.74 25.35
N THR A 2 -5.59 -26.29 25.58
CA THR A 2 -4.76 -26.94 24.54
C THR A 2 -5.14 -28.42 24.23
N ILE A 3 -6.04 -29.03 24.98
CA ILE A 3 -6.31 -30.48 24.88
C ILE A 3 -7.36 -30.81 23.80
N TYR A 4 -8.28 -29.93 23.51
CA TYR A 4 -9.37 -30.20 22.54
C TYR A 4 -8.97 -29.99 21.07
N THR A 5 -8.00 -29.10 20.79
CA THR A 5 -7.57 -28.81 19.41
C THR A 5 -6.68 -29.91 18.82
N SER A 6 -6.07 -30.76 19.64
CA SER A 6 -5.24 -31.89 19.19
C SER A 6 -6.04 -33.08 18.63
N GLN A 7 -7.36 -33.09 18.84
CA GLN A 7 -8.24 -34.18 18.35
C GLN A 7 -8.76 -33.96 16.94
N PHE A 8 -8.69 -32.72 16.42
CA PHE A 8 -9.10 -32.42 15.04
C PHE A 8 -8.01 -32.83 14.06
N LEU A 9 -8.42 -33.52 13.01
CA LEU A 9 -7.51 -33.82 11.90
C LEU A 9 -7.03 -32.54 11.25
N LYS A 10 -5.72 -32.36 11.18
CA LYS A 10 -5.16 -31.26 10.41
C LYS A 10 -5.22 -31.60 8.93
N PRO A 11 -5.86 -30.75 8.11
CA PRO A 11 -5.89 -30.98 6.68
C PRO A 11 -4.46 -30.95 6.12
N ARG A 12 -4.21 -31.79 5.13
CA ARG A 12 -2.98 -31.76 4.34
C ARG A 12 -3.35 -31.29 2.95
N MET A 13 -2.54 -30.38 2.39
CA MET A 13 -2.68 -30.05 0.99
C MET A 13 -2.28 -31.27 0.17
N VAL A 14 -3.20 -31.80 -0.60
CA VAL A 14 -3.03 -33.10 -1.25
C VAL A 14 -2.61 -32.95 -2.69
N ASP A 15 -3.21 -32.00 -3.41
CA ASP A 15 -2.95 -31.87 -4.82
C ASP A 15 -3.21 -30.45 -5.34
N ILE A 16 -2.31 -29.97 -6.19
CA ILE A 16 -2.45 -28.71 -6.93
C ILE A 16 -2.40 -29.05 -8.42
N GLN A 17 -3.52 -28.88 -9.10
CA GLN A 17 -3.64 -29.11 -10.53
C GLN A 17 -3.70 -27.80 -11.27
N ARG A 18 -2.65 -27.46 -12.01
CA ARG A 18 -2.62 -26.30 -12.90
C ARG A 18 -3.17 -26.70 -14.26
N PHE A 19 -4.32 -26.12 -14.64
CA PHE A 19 -4.92 -26.33 -15.96
C PHE A 19 -4.40 -25.34 -17.00
N SER A 20 -4.10 -24.12 -16.55
CA SER A 20 -3.51 -23.04 -17.36
C SER A 20 -2.72 -22.11 -16.46
N ASN A 21 -2.06 -21.09 -17.03
CA ASN A 21 -1.38 -20.06 -16.26
C ASN A 21 -2.34 -19.24 -15.37
N THR A 22 -3.63 -19.23 -15.71
CA THR A 22 -4.65 -18.46 -14.99
C THR A 22 -5.55 -19.34 -14.14
N ARG A 23 -5.64 -20.66 -14.41
CA ARG A 23 -6.60 -21.56 -13.76
C ARG A 23 -5.93 -22.67 -13.01
N THR A 24 -6.20 -22.73 -11.70
CA THR A 24 -5.65 -23.75 -10.79
C THR A 24 -6.74 -24.35 -9.93
N ARG A 25 -6.67 -25.67 -9.75
CA ARG A 25 -7.49 -26.43 -8.79
C ARG A 25 -6.65 -26.81 -7.59
N LEU A 26 -7.14 -26.49 -6.40
CA LEU A 26 -6.59 -26.94 -5.13
C LEU A 26 -7.50 -27.98 -4.51
N VAL A 27 -6.93 -29.09 -4.07
CA VAL A 27 -7.63 -30.12 -3.31
C VAL A 27 -7.07 -30.19 -1.91
N LEU A 28 -7.93 -30.10 -0.91
CA LEU A 28 -7.58 -30.13 0.50
C LEU A 28 -8.38 -31.23 1.21
N GLU A 29 -7.69 -32.24 1.70
CA GLU A 29 -8.26 -33.35 2.47
C GLU A 29 -7.24 -33.91 3.48
N PRO A 30 -7.68 -34.58 4.56
CA PRO A 30 -9.04 -34.67 5.05
C PRO A 30 -9.41 -33.46 5.90
N LEU A 31 -10.68 -33.11 5.89
CA LEU A 31 -11.28 -32.10 6.78
C LEU A 31 -12.34 -32.79 7.66
N GLU A 32 -12.54 -32.30 8.87
CA GLU A 32 -13.67 -32.74 9.67
C GLU A 32 -14.98 -32.30 9.03
N ARG A 33 -16.04 -33.07 9.25
CA ARG A 33 -17.37 -32.87 8.66
C ARG A 33 -17.88 -31.43 8.87
N GLY A 34 -18.26 -30.77 7.78
CA GLY A 34 -18.77 -29.40 7.75
C GLY A 34 -17.71 -28.32 7.55
N PHE A 35 -16.42 -28.62 7.83
CA PHE A 35 -15.34 -27.65 7.63
C PHE A 35 -15.09 -27.35 6.15
N GLY A 36 -15.37 -28.30 5.25
CA GLY A 36 -15.27 -28.07 3.82
C GLY A 36 -16.10 -26.88 3.35
N HIS A 37 -17.37 -26.80 3.75
CA HIS A 37 -18.25 -25.68 3.40
C HIS A 37 -17.83 -24.38 4.11
N THR A 38 -17.47 -24.44 5.39
CA THR A 38 -17.06 -23.27 6.15
C THR A 38 -15.81 -22.62 5.55
N LEU A 39 -14.76 -23.41 5.31
CA LEU A 39 -13.52 -22.90 4.74
C LEU A 39 -13.69 -22.52 3.26
N GLY A 40 -14.41 -23.34 2.47
CA GLY A 40 -14.65 -23.06 1.06
C GLY A 40 -15.40 -21.74 0.83
N SER A 41 -16.44 -21.49 1.60
CA SER A 41 -17.19 -20.23 1.49
C SER A 41 -16.39 -19.01 1.97
N ALA A 42 -15.64 -19.14 3.06
CA ALA A 42 -14.80 -18.07 3.57
C ALA A 42 -13.67 -17.74 2.59
N MET A 43 -12.95 -18.75 2.10
CA MET A 43 -11.88 -18.59 1.11
C MET A 43 -12.41 -17.95 -0.18
N ARG A 44 -13.54 -18.41 -0.71
CA ARG A 44 -14.15 -17.82 -1.88
C ARG A 44 -14.41 -16.33 -1.71
N ARG A 45 -14.99 -15.94 -0.56
CA ARG A 45 -15.30 -14.52 -0.29
C ARG A 45 -14.03 -13.67 -0.22
N VAL A 46 -13.01 -14.13 0.49
CA VAL A 46 -11.75 -13.39 0.64
C VAL A 46 -11.01 -13.29 -0.70
N LEU A 47 -10.95 -14.37 -1.47
CA LEU A 47 -10.32 -14.38 -2.80
C LEU A 47 -10.98 -13.38 -3.76
N LEU A 48 -12.31 -13.23 -3.74
CA LEU A 48 -13.02 -12.32 -4.63
C LEU A 48 -13.00 -10.86 -4.17
N SER A 49 -12.89 -10.60 -2.85
CA SER A 49 -13.06 -9.25 -2.29
C SER A 49 -11.80 -8.57 -1.81
N SER A 50 -10.77 -9.34 -1.44
CA SER A 50 -9.66 -8.79 -0.65
C SER A 50 -8.30 -8.82 -1.35
N MET A 51 -8.24 -9.40 -2.54
CA MET A 51 -7.00 -9.42 -3.32
C MET A 51 -6.71 -8.02 -3.87
N GLU A 52 -5.44 -7.66 -3.83
CA GLU A 52 -4.93 -6.42 -4.40
C GLU A 52 -4.61 -6.62 -5.87
N GLY A 53 -4.99 -5.66 -6.68
CA GLY A 53 -4.69 -5.64 -8.12
C GLY A 53 -4.58 -4.22 -8.63
N SER A 54 -4.42 -4.05 -9.93
CA SER A 54 -4.33 -2.75 -10.58
C SER A 54 -5.36 -2.62 -11.70
N ALA A 55 -5.90 -1.41 -11.85
CA ALA A 55 -6.90 -1.12 -12.87
C ALA A 55 -6.76 0.31 -13.40
N VAL A 56 -7.26 0.54 -14.61
CA VAL A 56 -7.37 1.88 -15.18
C VAL A 56 -8.46 2.64 -14.43
N VAL A 57 -8.12 3.82 -13.92
CA VAL A 57 -9.00 4.68 -13.11
C VAL A 57 -9.46 5.91 -13.87
N GLU A 58 -8.62 6.43 -14.75
CA GLU A 58 -8.85 7.64 -15.53
C GLU A 58 -8.27 7.46 -16.92
N ALA A 59 -8.91 8.08 -17.92
CA ALA A 59 -8.39 8.12 -19.28
C ALA A 59 -8.67 9.50 -19.90
N GLN A 60 -7.77 9.93 -20.75
CA GLN A 60 -7.89 11.11 -21.58
C GLN A 60 -7.58 10.73 -23.01
N ILE A 61 -8.51 11.01 -23.92
CA ILE A 61 -8.38 10.70 -25.34
C ILE A 61 -8.29 12.03 -26.10
N ASP A 62 -7.31 12.15 -27.00
CA ASP A 62 -7.13 13.38 -27.75
C ASP A 62 -8.36 13.66 -28.64
N GLY A 63 -8.89 14.88 -28.54
CA GLY A 63 -10.07 15.33 -29.29
C GLY A 63 -11.42 14.90 -28.71
N VAL A 64 -11.44 14.22 -27.55
CA VAL A 64 -12.67 13.76 -26.87
C VAL A 64 -12.92 14.59 -25.62
N VAL A 65 -14.19 15.01 -25.45
CA VAL A 65 -14.62 15.83 -24.29
C VAL A 65 -15.50 15.03 -23.32
N HIS A 66 -16.24 14.03 -23.85
CA HIS A 66 -17.17 13.20 -23.05
C HIS A 66 -17.24 11.77 -23.61
N GLU A 67 -17.67 10.84 -22.79
CA GLU A 67 -17.72 9.39 -23.07
C GLU A 67 -18.68 8.98 -24.21
N TYR A 68 -19.67 9.82 -24.54
CA TYR A 68 -20.67 9.55 -25.59
C TYR A 68 -20.26 10.11 -26.96
N SER A 69 -18.99 10.30 -27.22
CA SER A 69 -18.48 10.79 -28.49
C SER A 69 -17.97 9.63 -29.35
N ALA A 70 -17.96 9.85 -30.67
CA ALA A 70 -17.30 8.99 -31.63
C ALA A 70 -16.03 9.66 -32.12
N ILE A 71 -15.04 8.87 -32.52
CA ILE A 71 -13.73 9.33 -33.01
C ILE A 71 -13.66 9.01 -34.49
N ASP A 72 -13.36 10.01 -35.32
CA ASP A 72 -13.23 9.82 -36.76
C ASP A 72 -12.07 8.83 -37.07
N GLY A 73 -12.40 7.78 -37.84
CA GLY A 73 -11.42 6.75 -38.21
C GLY A 73 -11.20 5.65 -37.16
N VAL A 74 -12.01 5.61 -36.11
CA VAL A 74 -12.09 4.49 -35.13
C VAL A 74 -13.46 3.82 -35.28
N GLN A 75 -13.49 2.51 -35.21
CA GLN A 75 -14.73 1.73 -35.37
C GLN A 75 -15.61 1.80 -34.13
N GLU A 76 -14.99 1.74 -32.94
CA GLU A 76 -15.64 1.73 -31.64
C GLU A 76 -15.92 3.16 -31.16
N ASP A 77 -17.01 3.32 -30.43
CA ASP A 77 -17.30 4.55 -29.68
C ASP A 77 -16.36 4.68 -28.46
N VAL A 78 -16.22 5.90 -27.96
CA VAL A 78 -15.37 6.17 -26.77
C VAL A 78 -15.78 5.29 -25.58
N LEU A 79 -17.09 5.06 -25.37
CA LEU A 79 -17.58 4.20 -24.32
C LEU A 79 -17.08 2.76 -24.46
N ASP A 80 -17.10 2.20 -25.67
CA ASP A 80 -16.60 0.85 -25.95
C ASP A 80 -15.09 0.77 -25.72
N ILE A 81 -14.33 1.80 -26.12
CA ILE A 81 -12.90 1.89 -25.85
C ILE A 81 -12.62 1.85 -24.34
N LEU A 82 -13.37 2.64 -23.54
CA LEU A 82 -13.22 2.65 -22.09
C LEU A 82 -13.58 1.29 -21.46
N LEU A 83 -14.61 0.61 -21.98
CA LEU A 83 -14.97 -0.74 -21.53
C LEU A 83 -13.88 -1.76 -21.88
N ASN A 84 -13.28 -1.67 -23.07
CA ASN A 84 -12.17 -2.53 -23.48
C ASN A 84 -10.94 -2.27 -22.59
N MET A 85 -10.65 -1.01 -22.23
CA MET A 85 -9.56 -0.67 -21.31
C MET A 85 -9.72 -1.29 -19.91
N LYS A 86 -10.95 -1.53 -19.44
CA LYS A 86 -11.20 -2.26 -18.18
C LYS A 86 -10.77 -3.73 -18.24
N GLY A 87 -10.64 -4.31 -19.42
CA GLY A 87 -10.14 -5.67 -19.65
C GLY A 87 -8.62 -5.80 -19.65
N LEU A 88 -7.86 -4.73 -19.46
CA LEU A 88 -6.41 -4.76 -19.38
C LEU A 88 -5.93 -5.42 -18.10
N ALA A 89 -5.13 -6.47 -18.21
CA ALA A 89 -4.46 -7.13 -17.09
C ALA A 89 -3.06 -6.51 -16.89
N ILE A 90 -2.99 -5.54 -15.98
CA ILE A 90 -1.78 -4.74 -15.74
C ILE A 90 -1.20 -5.11 -14.38
N LYS A 91 0.12 -5.34 -14.32
CA LYS A 91 0.86 -5.59 -13.10
C LYS A 91 1.81 -4.42 -12.82
N LEU A 92 1.65 -3.79 -11.66
CA LEU A 92 2.51 -2.71 -11.19
C LEU A 92 3.52 -3.26 -10.17
N HIS A 93 4.81 -3.01 -10.41
CA HIS A 93 5.90 -3.36 -9.49
C HIS A 93 6.31 -2.09 -8.72
N ASP A 94 6.25 -2.15 -7.39
CA ASP A 94 6.69 -1.08 -6.45
C ASP A 94 6.10 0.33 -6.70
N LEU A 95 5.00 0.42 -7.46
CA LEU A 95 4.29 1.66 -7.73
C LEU A 95 2.84 1.53 -7.27
N ASN A 96 2.30 2.61 -6.71
CA ASN A 96 0.88 2.69 -6.37
C ASN A 96 0.04 3.23 -7.53
N GLU A 97 0.63 4.13 -8.32
CA GLU A 97 -0.01 4.77 -9.47
C GLU A 97 1.01 5.01 -10.58
N VAL A 98 0.54 4.97 -11.83
CA VAL A 98 1.34 5.28 -13.01
C VAL A 98 0.45 5.85 -14.12
N VAL A 99 0.99 6.77 -14.89
CA VAL A 99 0.35 7.27 -16.12
C VAL A 99 1.00 6.59 -17.30
N LEU A 100 0.18 6.00 -18.18
CA LEU A 100 0.60 5.31 -19.39
C LEU A 100 0.04 6.02 -20.61
N THR A 101 0.76 5.87 -21.73
CA THR A 101 0.36 6.44 -23.01
C THR A 101 0.28 5.35 -24.07
N LEU A 102 -0.74 5.45 -24.90
CA LEU A 102 -0.93 4.62 -26.08
C LEU A 102 -1.07 5.55 -27.28
N SER A 103 -0.29 5.34 -28.31
CA SER A 103 -0.40 6.12 -29.55
C SER A 103 -0.20 5.20 -30.73
N LYS A 104 -1.21 5.13 -31.61
CA LYS A 104 -1.16 4.34 -32.84
C LYS A 104 -1.79 5.09 -34.01
N SER A 105 -1.20 4.96 -35.18
CA SER A 105 -1.69 5.54 -36.42
C SER A 105 -1.75 4.47 -37.51
N GLY A 106 -2.68 4.63 -38.47
CA GLY A 106 -2.87 3.72 -39.56
C GLY A 106 -4.10 2.83 -39.41
N VAL A 107 -4.28 1.84 -40.28
CA VAL A 107 -5.43 0.91 -40.29
C VAL A 107 -5.04 -0.38 -39.55
N GLY A 108 -5.89 -0.84 -38.64
CA GLY A 108 -5.70 -2.11 -37.94
C GLY A 108 -6.11 -2.06 -36.47
N PRO A 109 -6.03 -3.20 -35.75
CA PRO A 109 -6.36 -3.27 -34.34
C PRO A 109 -5.33 -2.54 -33.49
N VAL A 110 -5.80 -1.82 -32.50
CA VAL A 110 -5.00 -1.24 -31.40
C VAL A 110 -5.04 -2.22 -30.25
N THR A 111 -3.90 -2.74 -29.86
CA THR A 111 -3.80 -3.77 -28.82
C THR A 111 -3.09 -3.25 -27.57
N ALA A 112 -3.23 -3.96 -26.48
CA ALA A 112 -2.53 -3.66 -25.23
C ALA A 112 -1.00 -3.64 -25.39
N GLY A 113 -0.46 -4.40 -26.36
CA GLY A 113 0.97 -4.40 -26.71
C GLY A 113 1.49 -3.09 -27.34
N ASP A 114 0.59 -2.22 -27.83
CA ASP A 114 0.95 -0.91 -28.39
C ASP A 114 1.15 0.16 -27.30
N ILE A 115 0.88 -0.15 -26.02
CA ILE A 115 1.03 0.75 -24.88
C ILE A 115 2.52 0.94 -24.56
N GLN A 116 2.93 2.18 -24.33
CA GLN A 116 4.29 2.50 -23.91
C GLN A 116 4.47 2.16 -22.43
N LEU A 117 5.29 1.15 -22.13
CA LEU A 117 5.49 0.62 -20.79
C LEU A 117 6.79 1.13 -20.17
N PRO A 118 6.77 1.73 -18.97
CA PRO A 118 7.96 1.93 -18.15
C PRO A 118 8.42 0.58 -17.55
N HIS A 119 9.66 0.53 -17.04
CA HIS A 119 10.27 -0.70 -16.51
C HIS A 119 9.49 -1.40 -15.38
N ASN A 120 8.66 -0.64 -14.65
CA ASN A 120 7.94 -1.13 -13.48
C ASN A 120 6.49 -1.54 -13.79
N VAL A 121 6.14 -1.68 -15.07
CA VAL A 121 4.79 -2.05 -15.51
C VAL A 121 4.87 -3.20 -16.51
N GLU A 122 4.03 -4.20 -16.30
CA GLU A 122 3.89 -5.36 -17.17
C GLU A 122 2.43 -5.54 -17.56
N ILE A 123 2.17 -5.86 -18.82
CA ILE A 123 0.84 -6.22 -19.34
C ILE A 123 0.85 -7.73 -19.62
N VAL A 124 -0.08 -8.43 -18.96
CA VAL A 124 -0.18 -9.90 -19.05
C VAL A 124 -0.90 -10.35 -20.31
N ASN A 125 -1.83 -9.51 -20.81
CA ASN A 125 -2.64 -9.79 -22.01
C ASN A 125 -2.35 -8.83 -23.17
N PRO A 126 -1.15 -8.87 -23.80
CA PRO A 126 -0.75 -7.92 -24.84
C PRO A 126 -1.61 -7.98 -26.10
N ASP A 127 -2.27 -9.12 -26.37
CA ASP A 127 -3.13 -9.33 -27.55
C ASP A 127 -4.55 -8.76 -27.35
N HIS A 128 -4.87 -8.21 -26.15
CA HIS A 128 -6.17 -7.64 -25.89
C HIS A 128 -6.43 -6.41 -26.77
N VAL A 129 -7.52 -6.45 -27.55
CA VAL A 129 -7.88 -5.37 -28.47
C VAL A 129 -8.62 -4.27 -27.71
N ILE A 130 -8.12 -3.04 -27.85
CA ILE A 130 -8.71 -1.84 -27.25
C ILE A 130 -9.64 -1.16 -28.23
N ALA A 131 -9.20 -1.01 -29.50
CA ALA A 131 -9.98 -0.39 -30.56
C ALA A 131 -9.51 -0.88 -31.94
N ASN A 132 -10.31 -0.65 -32.98
CA ASN A 132 -9.97 -0.93 -34.37
C ASN A 132 -9.93 0.39 -35.18
N LEU A 133 -8.78 0.71 -35.74
CA LEU A 133 -8.61 1.87 -36.60
C LEU A 133 -8.99 1.54 -38.03
N THR A 134 -9.90 2.30 -38.62
CA THR A 134 -10.29 2.26 -40.04
C THR A 134 -9.50 3.30 -40.87
N GLY A 135 -8.88 4.26 -40.18
CA GLY A 135 -8.01 5.32 -40.73
C GLY A 135 -7.80 6.39 -39.66
N GLY A 136 -6.70 7.10 -39.67
CA GLY A 136 -6.41 8.15 -38.70
C GLY A 136 -5.42 7.73 -37.62
N SER A 137 -5.53 8.36 -36.45
CA SER A 137 -4.66 8.09 -35.31
C SER A 137 -5.47 8.12 -33.99
N LEU A 138 -5.11 7.29 -33.05
CA LEU A 138 -5.66 7.24 -31.70
C LEU A 138 -4.54 7.50 -30.70
N SER A 139 -4.73 8.50 -29.84
CA SER A 139 -3.83 8.82 -28.74
C SER A 139 -4.62 8.85 -27.44
N ILE A 140 -4.22 8.01 -26.49
CA ILE A 140 -4.86 7.86 -25.19
C ILE A 140 -3.79 7.99 -24.11
N THR A 141 -4.03 8.84 -23.13
CA THR A 141 -3.27 8.90 -21.89
C THR A 141 -4.17 8.40 -20.76
N PHE A 142 -3.71 7.46 -19.96
CA PHE A 142 -4.54 6.89 -18.91
C PHE A 142 -3.75 6.61 -17.64
N LYS A 143 -4.44 6.73 -16.50
CA LYS A 143 -3.89 6.50 -15.18
C LYS A 143 -4.30 5.10 -14.69
N VAL A 144 -3.32 4.35 -14.23
CA VAL A 144 -3.50 3.04 -13.60
C VAL A 144 -3.17 3.19 -12.12
N ALA A 145 -4.01 2.66 -11.25
CA ALA A 145 -3.79 2.66 -9.82
C ALA A 145 -3.90 1.25 -9.23
N LYS A 146 -3.26 1.02 -8.09
CA LYS A 146 -3.47 -0.17 -7.26
C LYS A 146 -4.65 0.04 -6.32
N GLY A 147 -5.38 -1.04 -6.06
CA GLY A 147 -6.50 -1.02 -5.13
C GLY A 147 -7.04 -2.41 -4.82
N ARG A 148 -8.18 -2.46 -4.13
CA ARG A 148 -8.88 -3.70 -3.76
C ARG A 148 -10.34 -3.61 -4.10
N GLY A 149 -10.89 -4.73 -4.59
CA GLY A 149 -12.31 -4.85 -4.89
C GLY A 149 -12.76 -3.92 -6.00
N TYR A 150 -13.95 -3.33 -5.86
CA TYR A 150 -14.56 -2.44 -6.85
C TYR A 150 -14.69 -1.02 -6.30
N SER A 151 -14.21 -0.06 -7.08
CA SER A 151 -14.29 1.37 -6.76
C SER A 151 -15.01 2.12 -7.87
N PRO A 152 -16.25 2.56 -7.64
CA PRO A 152 -16.99 3.34 -8.63
C PRO A 152 -16.40 4.73 -8.81
N SER A 153 -16.49 5.26 -10.02
CA SER A 153 -15.93 6.56 -10.41
C SER A 153 -16.52 7.73 -9.60
N ASN A 154 -17.82 7.67 -9.28
CA ASN A 154 -18.51 8.71 -8.53
C ASN A 154 -18.00 8.90 -7.09
N THR A 155 -17.48 7.84 -6.46
CA THR A 155 -16.94 7.91 -5.09
C THR A 155 -15.57 8.57 -5.06
N ARG A 156 -14.83 8.50 -6.16
CA ARG A 156 -13.50 9.12 -6.30
C ARG A 156 -13.58 10.59 -6.70
N GLN A 157 -14.66 10.97 -7.37
CA GLN A 157 -14.89 12.34 -7.84
C GLN A 157 -15.06 13.37 -6.71
N THR A 158 -15.49 12.97 -5.52
CA THR A 158 -15.80 13.88 -4.40
C THR A 158 -14.58 14.49 -3.71
N ALA A 159 -13.37 13.97 -3.92
CA ALA A 159 -12.17 14.42 -3.22
C ALA A 159 -11.33 15.46 -4.03
N GLU A 160 -11.49 15.55 -5.35
CA GLU A 160 -10.59 16.31 -6.23
C GLU A 160 -11.36 17.23 -7.22
N ASP A 161 -12.63 17.56 -6.95
CA ASP A 161 -13.52 18.24 -7.91
C ASP A 161 -13.14 19.70 -8.27
N GLU A 162 -12.13 20.30 -7.61
CA GLU A 162 -11.75 21.69 -7.86
C GLU A 162 -10.78 21.86 -9.06
N ASP A 163 -10.11 20.80 -9.55
CA ASP A 163 -9.09 20.88 -10.62
C ASP A 163 -9.38 20.01 -11.86
N ARG A 164 -10.63 19.82 -12.24
CA ARG A 164 -10.98 19.02 -13.43
C ARG A 164 -10.44 19.61 -14.72
N SER A 165 -9.55 18.89 -15.39
CA SER A 165 -9.21 19.20 -16.78
C SER A 165 -10.33 18.73 -17.72
N ILE A 166 -10.70 19.59 -18.67
CA ILE A 166 -11.71 19.26 -19.68
C ILE A 166 -11.22 18.05 -20.51
N GLY A 167 -12.09 17.01 -20.66
CA GLY A 167 -11.75 15.81 -21.43
C GLY A 167 -11.17 14.67 -20.61
N GLN A 168 -11.10 14.77 -19.29
CA GLN A 168 -10.73 13.67 -18.40
C GLN A 168 -11.94 12.78 -18.13
N LEU A 169 -11.82 11.50 -18.48
CA LEU A 169 -12.87 10.49 -18.36
C LEU A 169 -12.54 9.55 -17.19
N TYR A 170 -13.48 9.39 -16.27
CA TYR A 170 -13.31 8.52 -15.10
C TYR A 170 -13.93 7.15 -15.35
N LEU A 171 -13.18 6.09 -15.06
CA LEU A 171 -13.64 4.72 -15.19
C LEU A 171 -13.92 4.11 -13.81
N ASP A 172 -14.98 3.30 -13.75
CA ASP A 172 -15.16 2.40 -12.61
C ASP A 172 -14.04 1.37 -12.60
N ALA A 173 -13.31 1.27 -11.52
CA ALA A 173 -12.17 0.39 -11.40
C ALA A 173 -12.55 -0.93 -10.70
N SER A 174 -12.29 -2.05 -11.36
CA SER A 174 -12.32 -3.38 -10.77
C SER A 174 -10.89 -3.82 -10.54
N PHE A 175 -10.45 -3.79 -9.30
CA PHE A 175 -9.06 -4.12 -8.95
C PHE A 175 -8.82 -5.61 -8.70
N SER A 176 -9.89 -6.43 -8.63
CA SER A 176 -9.75 -7.86 -8.31
C SER A 176 -9.02 -8.61 -9.42
N PRO A 177 -7.84 -9.22 -9.14
CA PRO A 177 -7.13 -10.06 -10.11
C PRO A 177 -7.77 -11.45 -10.23
N VAL A 178 -8.75 -11.77 -9.38
CA VAL A 178 -9.44 -13.06 -9.37
C VAL A 178 -10.80 -12.91 -10.04
N ASN A 179 -10.95 -13.57 -11.19
CA ASN A 179 -12.17 -13.52 -12.00
C ASN A 179 -13.26 -14.45 -11.47
N MET A 180 -12.87 -15.68 -11.10
CA MET A 180 -13.84 -16.70 -10.67
C MET A 180 -13.24 -17.60 -9.60
N VAL A 181 -14.05 -17.88 -8.58
CA VAL A 181 -13.75 -18.91 -7.57
C VAL A 181 -14.95 -19.80 -7.41
N THR A 182 -14.76 -21.09 -7.62
CA THR A 182 -15.75 -22.11 -7.31
C THR A 182 -15.21 -23.09 -6.29
N TYR A 183 -16.07 -23.62 -5.45
CA TYR A 183 -15.68 -24.69 -4.55
C TYR A 183 -16.72 -25.82 -4.53
N ALA A 184 -16.25 -27.04 -4.32
CA ALA A 184 -17.05 -28.23 -4.12
C ALA A 184 -16.57 -28.98 -2.89
N VAL A 185 -17.50 -29.64 -2.21
CA VAL A 185 -17.18 -30.48 -1.06
C VAL A 185 -17.64 -31.90 -1.39
N GLU A 186 -16.68 -32.81 -1.33
CA GLU A 186 -16.89 -34.23 -1.54
C GLU A 186 -16.63 -35.01 -0.24
N SER A 187 -17.10 -36.25 -0.14
CA SER A 187 -16.77 -37.12 1.00
C SER A 187 -15.37 -37.66 0.85
N ALA A 188 -14.57 -37.54 1.91
CA ALA A 188 -13.25 -38.14 2.00
C ALA A 188 -13.29 -39.39 2.90
N ARG A 189 -12.43 -40.38 2.61
CA ARG A 189 -12.26 -41.55 3.44
C ARG A 189 -10.82 -41.65 3.92
N VAL A 190 -10.64 -41.73 5.24
CA VAL A 190 -9.35 -42.00 5.85
C VAL A 190 -9.51 -43.21 6.77
N GLU A 191 -8.87 -44.29 6.40
CA GLU A 191 -8.97 -45.61 7.11
C GLU A 191 -10.44 -46.05 7.30
N ASN A 192 -10.93 -46.07 8.54
CA ASN A 192 -12.29 -46.46 8.90
C ASN A 192 -13.29 -45.30 8.95
N ARG A 193 -12.83 -44.04 8.81
CA ARG A 193 -13.69 -42.86 8.81
C ARG A 193 -14.09 -42.51 7.39
N THR A 194 -15.40 -42.43 7.16
CA THR A 194 -16.02 -42.06 5.86
C THR A 194 -16.82 -40.77 5.95
N ASP A 195 -16.78 -40.13 7.11
CA ASP A 195 -17.55 -38.94 7.45
C ASP A 195 -16.74 -37.63 7.30
N LEU A 196 -15.63 -37.70 6.59
CA LEU A 196 -14.73 -36.54 6.40
C LEU A 196 -15.06 -35.78 5.10
N ASP A 197 -14.70 -34.51 5.08
CA ASP A 197 -14.86 -33.66 3.90
C ASP A 197 -13.55 -33.57 3.10
N LYS A 198 -13.70 -33.51 1.78
CA LYS A 198 -12.68 -33.12 0.82
C LYS A 198 -13.11 -31.83 0.16
N LEU A 199 -12.32 -30.79 0.31
CA LEU A 199 -12.57 -29.47 -0.27
C LEU A 199 -11.79 -29.34 -1.58
N ILE A 200 -12.49 -29.00 -2.64
CA ILE A 200 -11.94 -28.69 -3.96
C ILE A 200 -12.21 -27.21 -4.21
N ILE A 201 -11.18 -26.44 -4.52
CA ILE A 201 -11.31 -25.02 -4.86
C ILE A 201 -10.71 -24.82 -6.26
N ASP A 202 -11.52 -24.31 -7.18
CA ASP A 202 -11.07 -23.86 -8.50
C ASP A 202 -10.96 -22.34 -8.48
N VAL A 203 -9.79 -21.83 -8.81
CA VAL A 203 -9.50 -20.39 -8.90
C VAL A 203 -9.10 -20.05 -10.32
N ASP A 204 -9.72 -19.02 -10.86
CA ASP A 204 -9.39 -18.44 -12.16
C ASP A 204 -8.99 -16.97 -11.97
N THR A 205 -7.79 -16.61 -12.43
CA THR A 205 -7.20 -15.28 -12.30
C THR A 205 -7.03 -14.63 -13.67
N ASP A 206 -6.77 -13.34 -13.71
CA ASP A 206 -6.40 -12.60 -14.92
C ASP A 206 -4.94 -12.81 -15.36
N GLY A 207 -4.15 -13.56 -14.56
CA GLY A 207 -2.73 -13.83 -14.78
C GLY A 207 -1.78 -12.80 -14.14
N THR A 208 -2.27 -11.70 -13.60
CA THR A 208 -1.43 -10.74 -12.85
C THR A 208 -0.98 -11.30 -11.50
N LEU A 209 -1.79 -12.18 -10.92
CA LEU A 209 -1.51 -12.88 -9.66
C LEU A 209 -1.61 -14.40 -9.89
N ASP A 210 -0.60 -15.15 -9.43
CA ASP A 210 -0.66 -16.61 -9.43
C ASP A 210 -1.75 -17.09 -8.44
N ALA A 211 -2.57 -18.05 -8.88
CA ALA A 211 -3.66 -18.58 -8.06
C ALA A 211 -3.17 -19.22 -6.75
N GLU A 212 -1.97 -19.83 -6.72
CA GLU A 212 -1.40 -20.38 -5.48
C GLU A 212 -1.07 -19.26 -4.49
N ASP A 213 -0.48 -18.16 -4.96
CA ASP A 213 -0.15 -17.03 -4.11
C ASP A 213 -1.41 -16.30 -3.64
N ALA A 214 -2.44 -16.19 -4.51
CA ALA A 214 -3.76 -15.69 -4.11
C ALA A 214 -4.34 -16.49 -2.94
N ILE A 215 -4.28 -17.82 -3.00
CA ILE A 215 -4.78 -18.71 -1.92
C ILE A 215 -3.97 -18.51 -0.63
N LYS A 216 -2.63 -18.39 -0.71
CA LYS A 216 -1.78 -18.13 0.45
C LYS A 216 -2.14 -16.77 1.10
N PHE A 217 -2.29 -15.72 0.30
CA PHE A 217 -2.70 -14.39 0.80
C PHE A 217 -4.08 -14.44 1.46
N ALA A 218 -5.06 -15.08 0.82
CA ALA A 218 -6.39 -15.23 1.39
C ALA A 218 -6.37 -15.99 2.73
N SER A 219 -5.56 -17.05 2.81
CA SER A 219 -5.39 -17.85 4.04
C SER A 219 -4.73 -17.02 5.15
N THR A 220 -3.74 -16.20 4.82
CA THR A 220 -3.07 -15.30 5.77
C THR A 220 -4.05 -14.26 6.30
N ILE A 221 -4.82 -13.61 5.42
CA ILE A 221 -5.85 -12.63 5.84
C ILE A 221 -6.85 -13.28 6.79
N LEU A 222 -7.35 -14.48 6.47
CA LEU A 222 -8.28 -15.19 7.36
C LEU A 222 -7.65 -15.56 8.70
N SER A 223 -6.41 -16.03 8.71
CA SER A 223 -5.67 -16.36 9.92
C SER A 223 -5.51 -15.13 10.81
N ASP A 224 -5.12 -13.99 10.24
CA ASP A 224 -4.93 -12.74 10.98
C ASP A 224 -6.25 -12.22 11.56
N GLN A 225 -7.34 -12.27 10.79
CA GLN A 225 -8.65 -11.87 11.28
C GLN A 225 -9.16 -12.80 12.39
N LEU A 226 -8.89 -14.11 12.30
CA LEU A 226 -9.27 -15.09 13.32
C LEU A 226 -8.41 -15.01 14.58
N SER A 227 -7.18 -14.51 14.49
CA SER A 227 -6.29 -14.36 15.65
C SER A 227 -6.90 -13.47 16.72
N SER A 228 -7.62 -12.42 16.31
CA SER A 228 -8.34 -11.50 17.23
C SER A 228 -9.42 -12.20 18.09
N PHE A 229 -9.96 -13.34 17.61
CA PHE A 229 -10.91 -14.15 18.38
C PHE A 229 -10.23 -15.14 19.33
N VAL A 230 -8.95 -15.42 19.14
CA VAL A 230 -8.16 -16.30 20.01
C VAL A 230 -7.70 -15.53 21.25
N ASP A 231 -7.21 -14.33 21.05
CA ASP A 231 -6.72 -13.44 22.10
C ASP A 231 -7.71 -12.29 22.28
N PHE A 232 -8.72 -12.41 23.10
CA PHE A 232 -9.67 -11.32 23.42
C PHE A 232 -9.00 -10.10 24.11
N THR A 233 -7.71 -9.92 23.91
CA THR A 233 -7.03 -8.67 24.24
C THR A 233 -7.48 -7.61 23.25
N VAL A 234 -8.08 -6.54 23.78
CA VAL A 234 -8.29 -5.31 23.03
C VAL A 234 -6.92 -4.96 22.45
N ILE A 235 -6.76 -5.17 21.14
CA ILE A 235 -5.64 -4.61 20.43
C ILE A 235 -5.93 -3.10 20.50
N GLU A 236 -5.42 -2.43 21.55
CA GLU A 236 -5.21 -1.00 21.43
C GLU A 236 -4.39 -0.86 20.15
N GLU A 237 -5.02 -0.27 19.13
CA GLU A 237 -4.28 0.19 17.96
C GLU A 237 -3.07 0.91 18.55
N LYS A 238 -1.90 0.29 18.44
CA LYS A 238 -0.66 1.03 18.55
C LYS A 238 -0.82 2.05 17.45
N LYS A 239 -1.35 3.25 17.80
CA LYS A 239 -1.08 4.43 17.01
C LYS A 239 0.42 4.32 16.80
N GLU A 240 0.83 4.17 15.56
CA GLU A 240 2.22 4.42 15.18
C GLU A 240 2.50 5.76 15.83
N GLU A 241 3.14 5.72 17.00
CA GLU A 241 3.74 6.92 17.56
C GLU A 241 4.64 7.39 16.42
N PRO A 242 4.47 8.64 15.95
CA PRO A 242 5.35 9.15 14.91
C PRO A 242 6.75 8.82 15.42
N GLU A 243 7.54 8.12 14.61
CA GLU A 243 8.91 7.73 14.92
C GLU A 243 9.52 8.91 15.65
N VAL A 244 9.63 8.77 16.99
CA VAL A 244 10.24 9.81 17.81
C VAL A 244 11.65 9.83 17.29
N ALA A 245 11.94 10.81 16.45
CA ALA A 245 13.27 11.05 15.90
C ALA A 245 14.19 10.90 17.11
N GLN A 246 15.03 9.85 17.10
CA GLN A 246 15.85 9.47 18.25
C GLN A 246 16.64 10.73 18.61
N ILE A 247 16.16 11.44 19.66
CA ILE A 247 16.82 12.66 20.15
C ILE A 247 18.20 12.20 20.52
N ALA A 248 19.22 12.72 19.83
CA ALA A 248 20.60 12.33 20.07
C ALA A 248 20.85 12.45 21.58
N PRO A 249 21.39 11.41 22.23
CA PRO A 249 21.61 11.40 23.69
C PRO A 249 22.43 12.58 24.17
N GLU A 250 23.21 13.19 23.29
CA GLU A 250 24.02 14.39 23.51
C GLU A 250 23.16 15.64 23.81
N LEU A 251 21.92 15.73 23.28
CA LEU A 251 21.01 16.85 23.51
C LEU A 251 20.36 16.80 24.90
N LEU A 252 20.24 15.61 25.50
CA LEU A 252 19.69 15.40 26.83
C LEU A 252 20.75 15.59 27.93
N GLN A 253 21.99 15.83 27.56
CA GLN A 253 23.07 16.05 28.49
C GLN A 253 22.86 17.35 29.28
N ALA A 254 23.06 17.31 30.61
CA ALA A 254 22.92 18.48 31.45
C ALA A 254 24.12 19.46 31.22
N ILE A 255 23.85 20.75 31.32
CA ILE A 255 24.89 21.78 31.15
C ILE A 255 26.05 21.64 32.14
N ASP A 256 25.82 21.06 33.32
CA ASP A 256 26.85 20.80 34.33
C ASP A 256 27.88 19.75 33.90
N GLU A 257 27.53 18.90 32.94
CA GLU A 257 28.43 17.88 32.39
C GLU A 257 29.25 18.38 31.20
N LEU A 258 29.03 19.62 30.77
CA LEU A 258 29.84 20.29 29.78
C LEU A 258 31.08 20.89 30.47
N ASP A 259 32.26 20.83 29.82
CA ASP A 259 33.50 21.43 30.28
C ASP A 259 33.47 22.97 30.21
N LEU A 260 32.43 23.56 30.87
CA LEU A 260 32.27 25.01 30.96
C LEU A 260 32.76 25.53 32.29
N THR A 261 33.21 26.78 32.33
CA THR A 261 33.54 27.43 33.62
C THR A 261 32.29 27.52 34.50
N VAL A 262 32.44 27.39 35.81
CA VAL A 262 31.37 27.50 36.82
C VAL A 262 30.55 28.78 36.64
N ARG A 263 31.19 29.86 36.20
CA ARG A 263 30.57 31.15 35.94
C ARG A 263 29.61 31.05 34.71
N SER A 264 30.07 30.44 33.62
CA SER A 264 29.27 30.25 32.39
C SER A 264 28.07 29.36 32.67
N ALA A 265 28.26 28.23 33.36
CA ALA A 265 27.17 27.29 33.73
C ALA A 265 26.12 27.97 34.64
N ASN A 266 26.53 28.73 35.64
CA ASN A 266 25.58 29.45 36.52
C ASN A 266 24.77 30.54 35.77
N CYS A 267 25.39 31.22 34.80
CA CYS A 267 24.65 32.20 33.98
C CYS A 267 23.61 31.54 33.10
N LEU A 268 23.87 30.38 32.52
CA LEU A 268 22.89 29.63 31.70
C LEU A 268 21.75 29.10 32.56
N LYS A 269 22.03 28.58 33.77
CA LYS A 269 20.97 28.13 34.71
C LYS A 269 20.07 29.26 35.19
N ALA A 270 20.58 30.44 35.37
CA ALA A 270 19.82 31.63 35.74
C ALA A 270 18.78 32.01 34.66
N GLU A 271 18.98 31.61 33.41
CA GLU A 271 18.09 31.81 32.27
C GLU A 271 17.25 30.56 31.97
N ASN A 272 17.15 29.63 32.92
CA ASN A 272 16.40 28.35 32.80
C ASN A 272 16.88 27.45 31.64
N ILE A 273 18.14 27.51 31.29
CA ILE A 273 18.78 26.64 30.32
C ILE A 273 19.50 25.54 31.10
N TYR A 274 18.95 24.31 31.07
CA TYR A 274 19.47 23.18 31.86
C TYR A 274 20.09 22.09 31.01
N TYR A 275 19.69 21.98 29.74
CA TYR A 275 20.12 20.93 28.82
C TYR A 275 20.79 21.52 27.59
N VAL A 276 21.64 20.72 26.94
CA VAL A 276 22.29 21.09 25.68
C VAL A 276 21.26 21.43 24.62
N GLY A 277 20.13 20.72 24.55
CA GLY A 277 19.03 21.00 23.63
C GLY A 277 18.38 22.38 23.82
N ASP A 278 18.31 22.90 25.06
CA ASP A 278 17.84 24.27 25.33
C ASP A 278 18.84 25.31 24.84
N LEU A 279 20.13 25.01 25.03
CA LEU A 279 21.24 25.91 24.70
C LEU A 279 21.38 26.13 23.18
N ILE A 280 21.30 25.08 22.38
CA ILE A 280 21.47 25.16 20.92
C ILE A 280 20.33 25.91 20.22
N GLN A 281 19.12 25.96 20.80
CA GLN A 281 18.00 26.72 20.25
C GLN A 281 18.13 28.22 20.46
N ARG A 282 19.01 28.67 21.38
CA ARG A 282 19.25 30.08 21.60
C ARG A 282 20.17 30.66 20.56
N SER A 283 19.83 31.84 20.10
CA SER A 283 20.70 32.61 19.20
C SER A 283 21.84 33.27 19.97
N GLU A 284 22.94 33.53 19.28
CA GLU A 284 24.10 34.25 19.82
C GLU A 284 23.76 35.63 20.41
N MET A 285 22.79 36.34 19.75
CA MET A 285 22.34 37.64 20.18
C MET A 285 21.48 37.60 21.46
N GLU A 286 20.73 36.50 21.66
CA GLU A 286 19.96 36.27 22.89
C GLU A 286 20.87 35.99 24.08
N LEU A 287 21.87 35.13 23.89
CA LEU A 287 22.85 34.82 24.93
C LEU A 287 23.68 36.03 25.34
N LEU A 288 23.98 36.98 24.41
CA LEU A 288 24.68 38.22 24.75
C LEU A 288 23.80 39.24 25.51
N LYS A 289 22.50 39.08 25.49
CA LYS A 289 21.59 39.91 26.28
C LYS A 289 21.46 39.48 27.74
N THR A 290 21.88 38.24 28.04
CA THR A 290 21.83 37.72 29.41
C THR A 290 22.78 38.47 30.32
N PRO A 291 22.33 38.89 31.50
CA PRO A 291 23.18 39.60 32.45
C PRO A 291 24.30 38.64 32.93
N ASN A 292 25.55 39.16 32.97
CA ASN A 292 26.75 38.49 33.39
C ASN A 292 27.38 37.46 32.43
N LEU A 293 26.84 37.25 31.22
CA LEU A 293 27.46 36.43 30.18
C LEU A 293 28.32 37.34 29.26
N GLY A 294 29.62 37.20 29.33
CA GLY A 294 30.57 38.00 28.53
C GLY A 294 30.94 37.33 27.20
N LYS A 295 31.56 38.11 26.28
CA LYS A 295 32.02 37.60 24.98
C LYS A 295 32.99 36.40 25.15
N LYS A 296 33.81 36.36 26.20
CA LYS A 296 34.71 35.24 26.49
C LYS A 296 33.96 33.96 26.82
N SER A 297 32.93 34.03 27.65
CA SER A 297 32.06 32.89 27.97
C SER A 297 31.27 32.39 26.77
N LEU A 298 30.89 33.27 25.87
CA LEU A 298 30.21 32.89 24.63
C LEU A 298 31.15 32.15 23.67
N THR A 299 32.41 32.55 23.58
CA THR A 299 33.44 31.84 22.78
C THR A 299 33.69 30.43 23.36
N GLU A 300 33.81 30.32 24.68
CA GLU A 300 33.94 29.05 25.40
C GLU A 300 32.77 28.09 25.10
N ILE A 301 31.53 28.59 25.18
CA ILE A 301 30.30 27.80 24.86
C ILE A 301 30.35 27.33 23.41
N LYS A 302 30.73 28.19 22.46
CA LYS A 302 30.84 27.83 21.05
C LYS A 302 31.89 26.77 20.80
N ASP A 303 33.06 26.88 21.42
CA ASP A 303 34.13 25.92 21.27
C ASP A 303 33.73 24.52 21.81
N VAL A 304 33.04 24.48 22.95
CA VAL A 304 32.52 23.24 23.53
C VAL A 304 31.43 22.64 22.67
N LEU A 305 30.48 23.42 22.15
CA LEU A 305 29.45 22.92 21.23
C LEU A 305 30.05 22.45 19.90
N ALA A 306 31.01 23.17 19.35
CA ALA A 306 31.70 22.79 18.11
C ALA A 306 32.50 21.48 18.26
N SER A 307 33.11 21.21 19.44
CA SER A 307 33.77 19.92 19.71
C SER A 307 32.80 18.73 19.66
N LYS A 308 31.51 18.97 19.89
CA LYS A 308 30.42 17.97 19.82
C LYS A 308 29.65 18.03 18.50
N GLY A 309 30.09 18.83 17.53
CA GLY A 309 29.43 18.97 16.23
C GLY A 309 28.13 19.77 16.26
N LEU A 310 27.86 20.52 17.35
CA LEU A 310 26.64 21.31 17.54
C LEU A 310 26.94 22.81 17.34
N SER A 311 25.89 23.60 16.97
CA SER A 311 26.01 25.04 16.81
C SER A 311 24.80 25.76 17.44
N LEU A 312 25.01 27.02 17.86
CA LEU A 312 23.93 27.87 18.37
C LEU A 312 22.99 28.28 17.24
N GLY A 313 21.68 28.40 17.56
CA GLY A 313 20.63 28.77 16.62
C GLY A 313 20.07 27.58 15.81
N MET A 314 20.33 26.34 16.19
CA MET A 314 19.70 25.16 15.58
C MET A 314 18.25 25.03 16.05
N HIS A 315 17.33 24.82 15.13
CA HIS A 315 15.92 24.61 15.45
C HIS A 315 15.64 23.10 15.62
N LEU A 316 15.01 22.74 16.74
CA LEU A 316 14.59 21.37 17.03
C LEU A 316 13.06 21.33 17.06
N ASP A 317 12.45 20.60 16.13
CA ASP A 317 10.99 20.54 15.97
C ASP A 317 10.27 19.84 17.14
N ASN A 318 10.98 19.00 17.93
CA ASN A 318 10.40 18.19 19.03
C ASN A 318 11.13 18.42 20.36
N TRP A 319 11.40 19.67 20.76
CA TRP A 319 12.02 20.04 22.04
C TRP A 319 11.12 20.98 22.86
N PRO A 320 10.94 20.79 24.19
CA PRO A 320 11.51 19.73 25.05
C PRO A 320 10.76 18.40 24.90
N PRO A 321 11.47 17.26 25.09
CA PRO A 321 10.82 15.97 25.10
C PRO A 321 9.93 15.81 26.32
N THR A 322 8.78 15.11 26.17
CA THR A 322 7.78 14.88 27.20
C THR A 322 8.33 14.23 28.49
N SER A 323 9.50 13.59 28.39
CA SER A 323 10.22 13.01 29.53
C SER A 323 10.84 14.05 30.48
N LEU A 324 11.01 15.31 30.06
CA LEU A 324 11.56 16.40 30.86
C LEU A 324 10.50 17.31 31.47
N GLU A 325 9.25 17.24 31.05
CA GLU A 325 8.13 18.04 31.60
C GLU A 325 7.61 17.54 32.96
N GLN A 326 8.08 16.40 33.46
CA GLN A 326 7.60 15.77 34.69
C GLN A 326 8.55 15.95 35.89
N LYS A 327 9.33 17.03 35.97
CA LYS A 327 10.09 17.35 37.18
C LYS A 327 9.89 18.77 37.67
#